data_1394792c19eec816c2f42110354f206d
#
_entry.id   1394792c19eec816c2f42110354f206d
#
_cell.length_a   1.000
_cell.length_b   1.000
_cell.length_c   1.000
_cell.angle_alpha   90.00
_cell.angle_beta   90.00
_cell.angle_gamma   90.00
#
_symmetry.space_group_name_H-M   'P 1'
#
loop_
_entity.id
_entity.type
_entity.pdbx_description
1 polymer ?
#
loop_
_entity_poly.entity_id
_entity_poly.type
_entity_poly.pdbx_seq_one_letter_code
_entity_poly.pdbx_strand_id
1 'polypeptide(L)'
;MKFYKLNKEKSLELYNKKNLLLEQKQCYMNTFLVVTEYREKFKLGLWKVAYGYMKITKDMNLYCRHAFVLDENNDVIDVTLALLCDNKLSDISHNIDEESNIEDKYIAMKIFDDVEEYLSALEENDRFVALETYLHKEDTELLEWSMKNNIFLCG
;
A
#
# COMPACT_ATOMS: atom_id res chain seq x y z
N MET A 1 -12.07 -8.54 -9.08
CA MET A 1 -11.11 -8.02 -8.07
C MET A 1 -9.71 -8.03 -8.65
N LYS A 2 -9.02 -6.91 -8.65
CA LYS A 2 -7.67 -6.82 -9.21
C LYS A 2 -6.61 -6.87 -8.10
N PHE A 3 -5.67 -7.77 -8.26
CA PHE A 3 -4.57 -7.98 -7.34
C PHE A 3 -3.27 -7.45 -7.92
N TYR A 4 -2.40 -7.00 -7.03
CA TYR A 4 -1.09 -6.45 -7.38
C TYR A 4 -0.01 -7.16 -6.58
N LYS A 5 1.15 -7.33 -7.17
CA LYS A 5 2.30 -7.97 -6.53
C LYS A 5 3.34 -6.93 -6.08
N LEU A 6 4.12 -7.31 -5.09
CA LEU A 6 5.19 -6.47 -4.56
C LEU A 6 6.38 -6.42 -5.52
N ASN A 7 6.86 -5.21 -5.81
CA ASN A 7 8.19 -4.98 -6.35
C ASN A 7 9.17 -4.88 -5.16
N LYS A 8 9.70 -6.01 -4.77
CA LYS A 8 10.62 -6.13 -3.63
C LYS A 8 11.88 -5.29 -3.83
N GLU A 9 12.49 -5.39 -5.00
CA GLU A 9 13.75 -4.69 -5.31
C GLU A 9 13.60 -3.18 -5.16
N LYS A 10 12.56 -2.60 -5.76
CA LYS A 10 12.30 -1.17 -5.69
C LYS A 10 11.92 -0.73 -4.28
N SER A 11 11.13 -1.52 -3.56
CA SER A 11 10.76 -1.24 -2.17
C SER A 11 11.99 -1.17 -1.26
N LEU A 12 12.90 -2.12 -1.39
CA LEU A 12 14.16 -2.14 -0.64
C LEU A 12 15.11 -1.02 -1.08
N GLU A 13 15.17 -0.72 -2.37
CA GLU A 13 15.99 0.38 -2.89
C GLU A 13 15.59 1.72 -2.25
N LEU A 14 14.30 2.05 -2.24
CA LEU A 14 13.81 3.27 -1.62
C LEU A 14 14.06 3.28 -0.10
N TYR A 15 13.80 2.17 0.57
CA TYR A 15 14.04 2.02 2.00
C TYR A 15 15.53 2.18 2.35
N ASN A 16 16.41 1.56 1.59
CA ASN A 16 17.85 1.55 1.87
C ASN A 16 18.55 2.89 1.59
N LYS A 17 17.96 3.78 0.80
CA LYS A 17 18.50 5.13 0.59
C LYS A 17 18.49 5.99 1.86
N LYS A 18 17.66 5.63 2.84
CA LYS A 18 17.58 6.32 4.15
C LYS A 18 17.31 7.83 4.08
N ASN A 19 16.75 8.30 2.98
CA ASN A 19 16.36 9.71 2.80
C ASN A 19 14.91 9.99 3.22
N LEU A 20 14.19 8.97 3.68
CA LEU A 20 12.82 9.06 4.16
C LEU A 20 12.77 8.84 5.66
N LEU A 21 12.03 9.70 6.36
CA LEU A 21 11.76 9.56 7.78
C LEU A 21 10.54 8.64 8.01
N LEU A 22 10.72 7.36 7.72
CA LEU A 22 9.66 6.38 7.79
C LEU A 22 9.31 6.01 9.24
N GLU A 23 8.01 5.82 9.50
CA GLU A 23 7.51 5.36 10.78
C GLU A 23 6.69 4.07 10.61
N GLN A 24 6.82 3.18 11.60
CA GLN A 24 6.04 1.94 11.60
C GLN A 24 4.54 2.21 11.72
N LYS A 25 3.75 1.37 11.07
CA LYS A 25 2.28 1.45 11.06
C LYS A 25 1.72 2.78 10.52
N GLN A 26 2.54 3.56 9.85
CA GLN A 26 2.18 4.86 9.28
C GLN A 26 2.21 4.80 7.74
N CYS A 27 1.53 3.81 7.16
CA CYS A 27 1.57 3.58 5.72
C CYS A 27 1.09 4.79 4.90
N TYR A 28 0.07 5.51 5.37
CA TYR A 28 -0.42 6.72 4.70
C TYR A 28 0.64 7.84 4.69
N MET A 29 1.27 8.09 5.85
CA MET A 29 2.34 9.08 5.96
C MET A 29 3.58 8.64 5.18
N ASN A 30 3.98 7.39 5.30
CA ASN A 30 5.15 6.87 4.59
C ASN A 30 4.97 6.97 3.07
N THR A 31 3.77 6.69 2.56
CA THR A 31 3.44 6.87 1.14
C THR A 31 3.53 8.35 0.73
N PHE A 32 3.03 9.26 1.56
CA PHE A 32 3.16 10.69 1.32
C PHE A 32 4.64 11.13 1.25
N LEU A 33 5.49 10.61 2.11
CA LEU A 33 6.94 10.90 2.08
C LEU A 33 7.58 10.42 0.77
N VAL A 34 7.18 9.26 0.26
CA VAL A 34 7.62 8.78 -1.05
C VAL A 34 7.20 9.75 -2.15
N VAL A 35 5.95 10.21 -2.14
CA VAL A 35 5.45 11.19 -3.12
C VAL A 35 6.28 12.47 -3.07
N THR A 36 6.57 12.96 -1.88
CA THR A 36 7.35 14.19 -1.71
C THR A 36 8.77 14.05 -2.24
N GLU A 37 9.44 12.95 -1.90
CA GLU A 37 10.84 12.73 -2.30
C GLU A 37 11.00 12.38 -3.77
N TYR A 38 10.06 11.64 -4.34
CA TYR A 38 10.11 11.18 -5.74
C TYR A 38 9.06 11.87 -6.62
N ARG A 39 8.77 13.13 -6.33
CA ARG A 39 7.67 13.90 -6.94
C ARG A 39 7.64 13.85 -8.47
N GLU A 40 8.82 13.88 -9.13
CA GLU A 40 8.89 13.83 -10.59
C GLU A 40 8.30 12.53 -11.17
N LYS A 41 8.48 11.40 -10.51
CA LYS A 41 7.89 10.13 -10.94
C LYS A 41 6.36 10.19 -10.95
N PHE A 42 5.78 10.85 -9.96
CA PHE A 42 4.33 11.04 -9.86
C PHE A 42 3.81 12.08 -10.84
N LYS A 43 4.53 13.19 -11.03
CA LYS A 43 4.16 14.23 -12.02
C LYS A 43 4.14 13.69 -13.44
N LEU A 44 5.06 12.79 -13.78
CA LEU A 44 5.15 12.16 -15.09
C LEU A 44 4.11 11.03 -15.26
N GLY A 45 3.34 10.71 -14.22
CA GLY A 45 2.36 9.63 -14.25
C GLY A 45 2.96 8.23 -14.24
N LEU A 46 4.28 8.10 -13.97
CA LEU A 46 4.96 6.81 -13.90
C LEU A 46 4.59 6.04 -12.62
N TRP A 47 4.48 6.77 -11.53
CA TRP A 47 4.07 6.21 -10.25
C TRP A 47 2.74 6.81 -9.81
N LYS A 48 1.90 5.99 -9.16
CA LYS A 48 0.60 6.39 -8.64
C LYS A 48 0.43 5.97 -7.20
N VAL A 49 -0.30 6.74 -6.42
CA VAL A 49 -0.69 6.35 -5.07
C VAL A 49 -1.93 5.49 -5.12
N ALA A 50 -1.96 4.45 -4.32
CA ALA A 50 -3.12 3.58 -4.14
C ALA A 50 -3.45 3.38 -2.68
N TYR A 51 -4.74 3.35 -2.37
CA TYR A 51 -5.29 2.96 -1.09
C TYR A 51 -6.08 1.67 -1.26
N GLY A 52 -5.87 0.73 -0.36
CA GLY A 52 -6.54 -0.55 -0.45
C GLY A 52 -6.26 -1.45 0.74
N TYR A 53 -5.94 -2.68 0.46
CA TYR A 53 -5.68 -3.69 1.48
C TYR A 53 -4.41 -4.46 1.15
N MET A 54 -3.73 -4.89 2.19
CA MET A 54 -2.56 -5.75 2.09
C MET A 54 -2.78 -7.00 2.92
N LYS A 55 -2.49 -8.16 2.35
CA LYS A 55 -2.45 -9.43 3.08
C LYS A 55 -1.31 -9.40 4.10
N ILE A 56 -1.62 -9.70 5.36
CA ILE A 56 -0.65 -9.53 6.43
C ILE A 56 0.48 -10.56 6.33
N THR A 57 0.14 -11.82 6.13
CA THR A 57 1.13 -12.88 5.95
C THR A 57 0.62 -13.92 4.96
N LYS A 58 1.52 -14.77 4.49
CA LYS A 58 1.20 -15.84 3.55
C LYS A 58 0.12 -16.78 4.09
N ASP A 59 0.16 -17.11 5.38
CA ASP A 59 -0.67 -18.13 5.98
C ASP A 59 -1.98 -17.62 6.58
N MET A 60 -2.16 -16.28 6.63
CA MET A 60 -3.34 -15.66 7.21
C MET A 60 -4.25 -15.09 6.14
N ASN A 61 -5.52 -15.44 6.19
CA ASN A 61 -6.56 -14.84 5.34
C ASN A 61 -7.04 -13.50 5.91
N LEU A 62 -6.09 -12.66 6.30
CA LEU A 62 -6.34 -11.35 6.89
C LEU A 62 -5.74 -10.28 6.01
N TYR A 63 -6.58 -9.36 5.55
CA TYR A 63 -6.18 -8.17 4.80
C TYR A 63 -6.46 -6.93 5.63
N CYS A 64 -5.45 -6.10 5.80
CA CYS A 64 -5.58 -4.85 6.53
C CYS A 64 -5.46 -3.66 5.59
N ARG A 65 -6.12 -2.57 5.94
CA ARG A 65 -6.05 -1.31 5.21
C ARG A 65 -4.61 -0.86 5.05
N HIS A 66 -4.29 -0.41 3.85
CA HIS A 66 -2.92 -0.06 3.52
C HIS A 66 -2.86 0.99 2.41
N ALA A 67 -1.82 1.81 2.46
CA ALA A 67 -1.47 2.74 1.41
C ALA A 67 -0.13 2.32 0.81
N PHE A 68 -0.03 2.42 -0.50
CA PHE A 68 1.17 2.01 -1.24
C PHE A 68 1.28 2.77 -2.56
N VAL A 69 2.38 2.55 -3.25
CA VAL A 69 2.65 3.13 -4.56
C VAL A 69 2.59 2.03 -5.61
N LEU A 70 2.02 2.34 -6.76
CA LEU A 70 2.12 1.51 -7.97
C LEU A 70 3.15 2.12 -8.91
N ASP A 71 4.10 1.31 -9.35
CA ASP A 71 5.10 1.73 -10.32
C ASP A 71 4.56 1.68 -11.76
N GLU A 72 5.42 1.99 -12.72
CA GLU A 72 5.08 2.00 -14.15
C GLU A 72 4.63 0.64 -14.71
N ASN A 73 4.96 -0.45 -14.02
CA ASN A 73 4.54 -1.81 -14.36
C ASN A 73 3.31 -2.28 -13.59
N ASN A 74 2.71 -1.39 -12.77
CA ASN A 74 1.64 -1.72 -11.82
C ASN A 74 2.08 -2.73 -10.75
N ASP A 75 3.35 -2.76 -10.41
CA ASP A 75 3.86 -3.47 -9.24
C ASP A 75 3.92 -2.53 -8.03
N VAL A 76 3.79 -3.09 -6.84
CA VAL A 76 3.69 -2.32 -5.60
C VAL A 76 5.07 -1.96 -5.06
N ILE A 77 5.27 -0.68 -4.78
CA ILE A 77 6.38 -0.18 -3.96
C ILE A 77 5.84 0.08 -2.55
N ASP A 78 6.37 -0.64 -1.58
CA ASP A 78 5.91 -0.57 -0.19
C ASP A 78 7.08 -0.42 0.78
N VAL A 79 7.40 0.82 1.10
CA VAL A 79 8.48 1.16 2.05
C VAL A 79 8.09 0.84 3.49
N THR A 80 6.78 0.84 3.81
CA THR A 80 6.30 0.49 5.14
C THR A 80 6.55 -0.99 5.42
N LEU A 81 6.29 -1.86 4.45
CA LEU A 81 6.60 -3.28 4.56
C LEU A 81 8.11 -3.51 4.68
N ALA A 82 8.92 -2.83 3.87
CA ALA A 82 10.38 -2.93 3.93
C ALA A 82 10.91 -2.57 5.33
N LEU A 83 10.40 -1.48 5.91
CA LEU A 83 10.71 -1.04 7.27
C LEU A 83 10.31 -2.10 8.31
N LEU A 84 9.11 -2.67 8.18
CA LEU A 84 8.61 -3.68 9.10
C LEU A 84 9.45 -4.96 9.06
N CYS A 85 9.84 -5.39 7.88
CA CYS A 85 10.70 -6.58 7.70
C CYS A 85 12.11 -6.38 8.26
N ASP A 86 12.68 -5.20 8.11
CA ASP A 86 14.01 -4.87 8.63
C ASP A 86 14.03 -4.79 10.15
N ASN A 87 13.06 -4.12 10.75
CA ASN A 87 13.03 -3.86 12.18
C ASN A 87 12.58 -5.08 13.02
N LYS A 88 11.93 -6.06 12.43
CA LYS A 88 11.45 -7.28 13.12
C LYS A 88 10.71 -7.00 14.43
N LEU A 89 9.97 -5.88 14.48
CA LEU A 89 9.31 -5.39 15.71
C LEU A 89 7.92 -5.96 15.95
N SER A 90 7.43 -6.84 15.10
CA SER A 90 6.18 -7.56 15.34
C SER A 90 6.47 -8.95 15.92
N ASP A 91 5.53 -9.48 16.71
CA ASP A 91 5.55 -10.87 17.17
C ASP A 91 5.46 -11.87 16.01
N ILE A 92 5.10 -11.37 14.82
CA ILE A 92 5.07 -12.13 13.58
C ILE A 92 6.41 -11.86 12.87
N SER A 93 7.15 -12.93 12.58
CA SER A 93 8.38 -12.85 11.81
C SER A 93 8.06 -12.45 10.36
N HIS A 94 8.44 -11.26 9.96
CA HIS A 94 8.31 -10.79 8.59
C HIS A 94 9.61 -11.00 7.81
N ASN A 95 9.47 -11.60 6.63
CA ASN A 95 10.56 -11.77 5.67
C ASN A 95 10.10 -11.26 4.32
N ILE A 96 10.73 -10.20 3.83
CA ILE A 96 10.34 -9.59 2.55
C ILE A 96 10.50 -10.55 1.37
N ASP A 97 11.42 -11.52 1.44
CA ASP A 97 11.56 -12.52 0.39
C ASP A 97 10.34 -13.44 0.33
N GLU A 98 9.79 -13.85 1.48
CA GLU A 98 8.54 -14.62 1.53
C GLU A 98 7.35 -13.77 1.12
N GLU A 99 7.29 -12.51 1.59
CA GLU A 99 6.21 -11.58 1.29
C GLU A 99 6.14 -11.23 -0.21
N SER A 100 7.29 -11.16 -0.89
CA SER A 100 7.34 -10.86 -2.33
C SER A 100 6.76 -11.97 -3.21
N ASN A 101 6.65 -13.18 -2.69
CA ASN A 101 6.11 -14.35 -3.41
C ASN A 101 4.59 -14.51 -3.27
N ILE A 102 3.92 -13.61 -2.57
CA ILE A 102 2.47 -13.64 -2.42
C ILE A 102 1.85 -12.93 -3.63
N GLU A 103 1.21 -13.69 -4.53
CA GLU A 103 0.63 -13.15 -5.77
C GLU A 103 -0.56 -12.22 -5.53
N ASP A 104 -1.38 -12.53 -4.53
CA ASP A 104 -2.61 -11.80 -4.18
C ASP A 104 -2.44 -10.91 -2.93
N LYS A 105 -1.26 -10.35 -2.76
CA LYS A 105 -0.91 -9.61 -1.54
C LYS A 105 -1.63 -8.27 -1.42
N TYR A 106 -1.80 -7.55 -2.51
CA TYR A 106 -2.35 -6.20 -2.50
C TYR A 106 -3.63 -6.11 -3.33
N ILE A 107 -4.60 -5.39 -2.78
CA ILE A 107 -5.84 -5.01 -3.47
C ILE A 107 -5.91 -3.50 -3.46
N ALA A 108 -6.11 -2.87 -4.61
CA ALA A 108 -6.34 -1.43 -4.69
C ALA A 108 -7.84 -1.14 -4.78
N MET A 109 -8.33 -0.34 -3.84
CA MET A 109 -9.72 0.15 -3.82
C MET A 109 -9.81 1.53 -4.48
N LYS A 110 -8.80 2.37 -4.29
CA LYS A 110 -8.68 3.67 -4.93
C LYS A 110 -7.27 3.83 -5.48
N ILE A 111 -7.16 4.08 -6.77
CA ILE A 111 -5.92 4.50 -7.41
C ILE A 111 -6.11 5.96 -7.82
N PHE A 112 -5.24 6.84 -7.33
CA PHE A 112 -5.26 8.24 -7.73
C PHE A 112 -4.69 8.37 -9.13
N ASP A 113 -5.46 8.94 -10.05
CA ASP A 113 -5.09 9.01 -11.47
C ASP A 113 -3.82 9.83 -11.71
N ASP A 114 -3.65 10.89 -10.92
CA ASP A 114 -2.46 11.73 -10.93
C ASP A 114 -2.14 12.27 -9.53
N VAL A 115 -0.97 12.89 -9.39
CA VAL A 115 -0.51 13.43 -8.11
C VAL A 115 -1.38 14.60 -7.62
N GLU A 116 -1.98 15.36 -8.53
CA GLU A 116 -2.84 16.49 -8.15
C GLU A 116 -4.14 16.00 -7.50
N GLU A 117 -4.73 14.93 -8.02
CA GLU A 117 -5.90 14.29 -7.37
C GLU A 117 -5.54 13.86 -5.95
N TYR A 118 -4.40 13.22 -5.77
CA TYR A 118 -3.92 12.76 -4.47
C TYR A 118 -3.70 13.93 -3.49
N LEU A 119 -2.97 14.95 -3.91
CA LEU A 119 -2.67 16.11 -3.06
C LEU A 119 -3.93 16.89 -2.71
N SER A 120 -4.86 17.06 -3.67
CA SER A 120 -6.16 17.69 -3.42
C SER A 120 -6.99 16.92 -2.40
N ALA A 121 -7.00 15.60 -2.49
CA ALA A 121 -7.70 14.75 -1.52
C ALA A 121 -7.12 14.90 -0.10
N LEU A 122 -5.79 14.99 0.03
CA LEU A 122 -5.12 15.25 1.31
C LEU A 122 -5.52 16.60 1.90
N GLU A 123 -5.56 17.64 1.08
CA GLU A 123 -5.92 18.99 1.49
C GLU A 123 -7.37 19.06 1.96
N GLU A 124 -8.32 18.48 1.22
CA GLU A 124 -9.74 18.43 1.54
C GLU A 124 -10.04 17.66 2.83
N ASN A 125 -9.24 16.67 3.18
CA ASN A 125 -9.44 15.77 4.32
C ASN A 125 -8.43 16.00 5.45
N ASP A 126 -7.83 17.17 5.52
CA ASP A 126 -6.86 17.57 6.56
C ASP A 126 -5.68 16.58 6.66
N ARG A 127 -4.95 16.40 5.57
CA ARG A 127 -3.72 15.64 5.33
C ARG A 127 -3.91 14.21 4.87
N PHE A 128 -4.17 13.24 5.76
CA PHE A 128 -4.19 11.84 5.35
C PHE A 128 -5.61 11.34 5.21
N VAL A 129 -5.98 11.08 3.97
CA VAL A 129 -7.31 10.58 3.63
C VAL A 129 -7.42 9.13 4.08
N ALA A 130 -8.37 8.85 4.95
CA ALA A 130 -8.66 7.49 5.36
C ALA A 130 -9.27 6.68 4.20
N LEU A 131 -8.97 5.41 4.15
CA LEU A 131 -9.47 4.52 3.10
C LEU A 131 -11.00 4.53 3.01
N GLU A 132 -11.68 4.68 4.15
CA GLU A 132 -13.15 4.74 4.21
C GLU A 132 -13.75 5.84 3.33
N THR A 133 -13.01 6.90 3.08
CA THR A 133 -13.44 7.97 2.17
C THR A 133 -13.65 7.45 0.74
N TYR A 134 -12.93 6.39 0.37
CA TYR A 134 -12.95 5.80 -0.96
C TYR A 134 -13.59 4.42 -1.02
N LEU A 135 -13.89 3.81 0.14
CA LEU A 135 -14.65 2.58 0.19
C LEU A 135 -16.13 2.91 0.09
N HIS A 136 -16.75 2.39 -0.92
CA HIS A 136 -18.19 2.33 -0.93
C HIS A 136 -18.61 1.27 0.10
N LYS A 137 -19.42 1.65 1.08
CA LYS A 137 -19.94 0.71 2.10
C LYS A 137 -20.68 -0.48 1.49
N GLU A 138 -21.05 -0.35 0.22
CA GLU A 138 -21.80 -1.32 -0.56
C GLU A 138 -20.97 -1.87 -1.74
N ASP A 139 -19.63 -1.92 -1.61
CA ASP A 139 -18.83 -2.56 -2.65
C ASP A 139 -19.09 -4.07 -2.62
N THR A 140 -20.04 -4.47 -3.42
CA THR A 140 -20.53 -5.85 -3.49
C THR A 140 -19.42 -6.81 -3.89
N GLU A 141 -18.57 -6.42 -4.82
CA GLU A 141 -17.47 -7.26 -5.31
C GLU A 141 -16.46 -7.60 -4.21
N LEU A 142 -16.04 -6.60 -3.42
CA LEU A 142 -15.13 -6.82 -2.31
C LEU A 142 -15.75 -7.71 -1.23
N LEU A 143 -16.99 -7.46 -0.87
CA LEU A 143 -17.71 -8.23 0.13
C LEU A 143 -17.94 -9.68 -0.32
N GLU A 144 -18.40 -9.89 -1.55
CA GLU A 144 -18.59 -11.23 -2.11
C GLU A 144 -17.28 -12.01 -2.17
N TRP A 145 -16.21 -11.36 -2.61
CA TRP A 145 -14.89 -11.98 -2.65
C TRP A 145 -14.42 -12.37 -1.25
N SER A 146 -14.56 -11.49 -0.27
CA SER A 146 -14.13 -11.78 1.10
C SER A 146 -14.90 -12.92 1.72
N MET A 147 -16.22 -12.96 1.54
CA MET A 147 -17.08 -14.03 2.05
C MET A 147 -16.78 -15.36 1.37
N LYS A 148 -16.65 -15.37 0.05
CA LYS A 148 -16.36 -16.58 -0.73
C LYS A 148 -15.03 -17.23 -0.36
N ASN A 149 -14.04 -16.44 0.02
CA ASN A 149 -12.68 -16.91 0.30
C ASN A 149 -12.35 -16.97 1.79
N ASN A 150 -13.33 -16.74 2.66
CA ASN A 150 -13.12 -16.67 4.12
C ASN A 150 -12.02 -15.67 4.50
N ILE A 151 -12.10 -14.48 3.91
CA ILE A 151 -11.15 -13.38 4.13
C ILE A 151 -11.70 -12.47 5.22
N PHE A 152 -10.83 -12.07 6.13
CA PHE A 152 -11.11 -11.05 7.12
C PHE A 152 -10.51 -9.72 6.66
N LEU A 153 -11.35 -8.68 6.61
CA LEU A 153 -10.92 -7.32 6.29
C LEU A 153 -10.83 -6.52 7.58
N CYS A 154 -9.67 -5.96 7.87
CA CYS A 154 -9.48 -5.09 9.03
C CYS A 154 -9.16 -3.64 8.63
N GLY A 155 -9.66 -2.76 9.46
CA GLY A 155 -9.45 -1.33 9.30
C GLY A 155 -8.21 -0.78 9.99
#